data_b645c0593825f2bf61e1e80ea31c94e2
#
_entry.id   b645c0593825f2bf61e1e80ea31c94e2
#
_cell.length_a   1.000
_cell.length_b   1.000
_cell.length_c   1.000
_cell.angle_alpha   90.00
_cell.angle_beta   90.00
_cell.angle_gamma   90.00
#
_symmetry.space_group_name_H-M   'P 1'
#
loop_
_entity.id
_entity.type
_entity.pdbx_description
1 polymer ?
#
loop_
_entity_poly.entity_id
_entity_poly.type
_entity_poly.pdbx_seq_one_letter_code
_entity_poly.pdbx_strand_id
1 'polypeptide(L)'
;MGGIVDAAVGLYQGAKKVVSATKAFKFLKGAGINPWVALAVFAIGWLYFSTRKPESPDFGDSDFNNFEKGILLNHQSNDMSIPVVYGIRKVGGTRVFVETSGTDNEFLYIGLVLCEGEIESVDKIYVDDKEVTWSGALADDTLRTVDSSDGNFYKDSASLISVKCHYGTDAQAQCDLLGTLSSWTSNHRLRGLAYISLKMKWNQDAFSSLPTITALIKGKKVVAYDGSSVAQTAAHSDNPAWCLLDYLTNERYGKGIPIANIDIPSFYTASGVCDTDVTAYGATTIDVLDCNAVIDTSRK
;
A
#
# COMPACT_ATOMS: atom_id res chain seq x y z
N MET A 1 12.19 31.43 19.21
CA MET A 1 11.68 30.17 18.62
C MET A 1 11.99 30.03 17.12
N GLY A 2 12.47 31.07 16.41
CA GLY A 2 12.81 31.01 14.98
C GLY A 2 14.03 30.16 14.63
N GLY A 3 15.07 30.15 15.46
CA GLY A 3 16.35 29.51 15.10
C GLY A 3 16.36 27.99 14.99
N ILE A 4 15.43 27.26 15.62
CA ILE A 4 15.36 25.78 15.54
C ILE A 4 14.64 25.34 14.27
N VAL A 5 13.65 26.12 13.81
CA VAL A 5 12.90 25.85 12.58
C VAL A 5 13.80 26.11 11.36
N ASP A 6 14.60 27.19 11.39
CA ASP A 6 15.55 27.51 10.31
C ASP A 6 16.69 26.50 10.20
N ALA A 7 17.14 25.94 11.33
CA ALA A 7 18.13 24.87 11.36
C ALA A 7 17.57 23.55 10.77
N ALA A 8 16.30 23.23 11.06
CA ALA A 8 15.64 22.03 10.51
C ALA A 8 15.36 22.15 9.02
N VAL A 9 14.97 23.33 8.53
CA VAL A 9 14.77 23.62 7.09
C VAL A 9 16.12 23.65 6.36
N GLY A 10 17.17 24.18 6.99
CA GLY A 10 18.53 24.15 6.46
C GLY A 10 19.11 22.74 6.33
N LEU A 11 18.82 21.85 7.30
CA LEU A 11 19.19 20.43 7.24
C LEU A 11 18.40 19.68 6.14
N TYR A 12 17.13 20.00 5.93
CA TYR A 12 16.31 19.41 4.86
C TYR A 12 16.75 19.86 3.47
N GLN A 13 17.12 21.14 3.29
CA GLN A 13 17.62 21.67 2.02
C GLN A 13 19.09 21.27 1.77
N GLY A 14 19.87 21.09 2.82
CA GLY A 14 21.25 20.56 2.73
C GLY A 14 21.32 19.09 2.36
N ALA A 15 20.32 18.29 2.72
CA ALA A 15 20.19 16.89 2.32
C ALA A 15 19.90 16.72 0.81
N LYS A 16 19.37 17.75 0.13
CA LYS A 16 19.24 17.79 -1.34
C LYS A 16 20.57 17.99 -2.09
N LYS A 17 21.62 18.45 -1.43
CA LYS A 17 22.98 18.44 -1.96
C LYS A 17 23.68 17.18 -1.48
N VAL A 18 23.65 16.18 -2.29
CA VAL A 18 24.41 14.94 -2.29
C VAL A 18 25.88 15.17 -1.92
N VAL A 19 26.17 15.39 -0.63
CA VAL A 19 27.47 15.11 -0.05
C VAL A 19 27.22 14.71 1.39
N SER A 20 27.33 13.41 1.62
CA SER A 20 27.53 12.79 2.93
C SER A 20 26.33 12.38 3.78
N ALA A 21 25.25 11.85 3.21
CA ALA A 21 24.50 10.82 3.94
C ALA A 21 25.52 9.81 4.54
N THR A 22 26.52 9.42 3.77
CA THR A 22 27.65 8.56 4.17
C THR A 22 28.43 9.06 5.40
N LYS A 23 28.67 10.37 5.54
CA LYS A 23 29.41 10.92 6.70
C LYS A 23 28.51 11.05 7.92
N ALA A 24 27.24 11.46 7.75
CA ALA A 24 26.29 11.53 8.84
C ALA A 24 25.96 10.14 9.38
N PHE A 25 25.79 9.14 8.51
CA PHE A 25 25.56 7.75 8.91
C PHE A 25 26.80 7.08 9.55
N LYS A 26 27.99 7.34 9.05
CA LYS A 26 29.23 6.89 9.73
C LYS A 26 29.38 7.53 11.10
N PHE A 27 28.99 8.80 11.24
CA PHE A 27 29.00 9.49 12.52
C PHE A 27 27.97 8.88 13.49
N LEU A 28 26.73 8.64 13.05
CA LEU A 28 25.70 8.01 13.87
C LEU A 28 26.08 6.59 14.29
N LYS A 29 26.64 5.79 13.37
CA LYS A 29 27.11 4.43 13.66
C LYS A 29 28.33 4.47 14.62
N GLY A 30 29.25 5.42 14.45
CA GLY A 30 30.39 5.63 15.37
C GLY A 30 29.95 6.12 16.74
N ALA A 31 28.79 6.79 16.86
CA ALA A 31 28.16 7.20 18.12
C ALA A 31 27.26 6.12 18.73
N GLY A 32 27.22 4.89 18.17
CA GLY A 32 26.35 3.81 18.65
C GLY A 32 24.87 4.03 18.38
N ILE A 33 24.51 4.98 17.51
CA ILE A 33 23.13 5.29 17.15
C ILE A 33 22.78 4.56 15.85
N ASN A 34 21.74 3.74 15.93
CA ASN A 34 21.25 3.00 14.78
C ASN A 34 20.67 3.92 13.70
N PRO A 35 21.09 3.78 12.42
CA PRO A 35 20.57 4.58 11.34
C PRO A 35 19.07 4.50 11.15
N TRP A 36 18.47 3.30 11.28
CA TRP A 36 17.02 3.13 11.16
C TRP A 36 16.26 3.77 12.33
N VAL A 37 16.81 3.69 13.55
CA VAL A 37 16.22 4.36 14.74
C VAL A 37 16.28 5.87 14.56
N ALA A 38 17.39 6.42 14.08
CA ALA A 38 17.51 7.84 13.80
C ALA A 38 16.50 8.29 12.75
N LEU A 39 16.29 7.51 11.69
CA LEU A 39 15.29 7.80 10.66
C LEU A 39 13.85 7.63 11.17
N ALA A 40 13.56 6.60 11.98
CA ALA A 40 12.26 6.41 12.60
C ALA A 40 11.93 7.55 13.57
N VAL A 41 12.87 7.96 14.42
CA VAL A 41 12.70 9.09 15.34
C VAL A 41 12.52 10.40 14.57
N PHE A 42 13.24 10.58 13.44
CA PHE A 42 13.06 11.75 12.57
C PHE A 42 11.70 11.76 11.89
N ALA A 43 11.22 10.60 11.42
CA ALA A 43 9.90 10.46 10.83
C ALA A 43 8.78 10.66 11.87
N ILE A 44 8.93 10.12 13.09
CA ILE A 44 8.00 10.30 14.21
C ILE A 44 8.02 11.76 14.69
N GLY A 45 9.19 12.37 14.80
CA GLY A 45 9.35 13.79 15.15
C GLY A 45 8.71 14.70 14.12
N TRP A 46 8.89 14.42 12.82
CA TRP A 46 8.24 15.13 11.72
C TRP A 46 6.71 15.01 11.78
N LEU A 47 6.19 13.79 12.05
CA LEU A 47 4.76 13.56 12.23
C LEU A 47 4.19 14.35 13.41
N TYR A 48 4.88 14.35 14.56
CA TYR A 48 4.47 15.08 15.76
C TYR A 48 4.40 16.60 15.52
N PHE A 49 5.32 17.15 14.71
CA PHE A 49 5.32 18.57 14.34
C PHE A 49 4.33 18.89 13.20
N SER A 50 4.03 17.95 12.31
CA SER A 50 3.08 18.16 11.20
C SER A 50 1.62 18.00 11.62
N THR A 51 1.33 17.35 12.75
CA THR A 51 -0.04 17.16 13.27
C THR A 51 -0.57 18.36 14.09
N ARG A 52 0.25 19.36 14.38
CA ARG A 52 -0.27 20.65 14.85
C ARG A 52 -0.86 21.39 13.66
N LYS A 53 -2.19 21.26 13.49
CA LYS A 53 -2.95 21.96 12.45
C LYS A 53 -2.56 23.43 12.38
N PRO A 54 -1.94 23.91 11.28
CA PRO A 54 -2.18 25.26 10.81
C PRO A 54 -3.61 25.28 10.25
N GLU A 55 -4.30 26.37 10.39
CA GLU A 55 -5.62 26.60 9.77
C GLU A 55 -5.54 26.22 8.28
N SER A 56 -6.51 25.41 7.85
CA SER A 56 -6.60 24.91 6.48
C SER A 56 -6.57 26.07 5.50
N PRO A 57 -5.64 26.13 4.54
CA PRO A 57 -5.83 26.95 3.37
C PRO A 57 -7.06 26.42 2.62
N ASP A 58 -7.91 27.32 2.18
CA ASP A 58 -9.05 27.06 1.30
C ASP A 58 -8.51 26.54 -0.05
N PHE A 59 -8.56 25.24 -0.26
CA PHE A 59 -8.19 24.60 -1.52
C PHE A 59 -9.41 24.59 -2.44
N GLY A 60 -9.57 25.68 -3.20
CA GLY A 60 -10.49 25.69 -4.31
C GLY A 60 -10.13 24.62 -5.35
N ASP A 61 -11.16 23.95 -5.88
CA ASP A 61 -11.27 23.13 -7.12
C ASP A 61 -10.08 22.25 -7.61
N SER A 62 -8.98 22.10 -6.90
CA SER A 62 -7.87 21.24 -7.28
C SER A 62 -7.96 19.80 -6.77
N ASP A 63 -8.96 19.48 -5.94
CA ASP A 63 -9.08 18.16 -5.29
C ASP A 63 -9.46 17.04 -6.27
N PHE A 64 -10.08 17.36 -7.41
CA PHE A 64 -10.45 16.33 -8.40
C PHE A 64 -9.26 15.68 -9.10
N ASN A 65 -8.15 16.37 -9.28
CA ASN A 65 -6.95 15.81 -9.94
C ASN A 65 -6.10 14.89 -9.05
N ASN A 66 -6.32 14.87 -7.74
CA ASN A 66 -5.61 13.98 -6.83
C ASN A 66 -6.24 12.58 -6.73
N PHE A 67 -7.51 12.43 -7.10
CA PHE A 67 -8.19 11.12 -7.13
C PHE A 67 -7.66 10.19 -8.24
N GLU A 68 -7.19 10.74 -9.35
CA GLU A 68 -6.65 9.94 -10.46
C GLU A 68 -5.28 9.31 -10.16
N LYS A 69 -4.52 9.86 -9.21
CA LYS A 69 -3.15 9.38 -8.91
C LYS A 69 -3.09 8.28 -7.86
N GLY A 70 -4.20 7.92 -7.20
CA GLY A 70 -4.22 6.98 -6.08
C GLY A 70 -3.43 7.50 -4.86
N ILE A 71 -3.55 6.80 -3.73
CA ILE A 71 -2.78 7.12 -2.52
C ILE A 71 -1.39 6.49 -2.68
N LEU A 72 -0.42 7.27 -3.17
CA LEU A 72 0.95 6.81 -3.43
C LEU A 72 1.92 7.04 -2.26
N LEU A 73 1.45 7.62 -1.15
CA LEU A 73 2.28 7.86 0.03
C LEU A 73 1.98 6.83 1.11
N ASN A 74 3.01 6.42 1.83
CA ASN A 74 2.81 5.63 3.04
C ASN A 74 2.44 6.56 4.19
N HIS A 75 1.27 6.38 4.72
CA HIS A 75 0.79 7.11 5.88
C HIS A 75 1.04 6.32 7.16
N GLN A 76 1.26 7.02 8.25
CA GLN A 76 1.29 6.46 9.60
C GLN A 76 0.44 7.37 10.48
N SER A 77 -0.78 6.92 10.79
CA SER A 77 -1.70 7.62 11.67
C SER A 77 -2.64 6.61 12.32
N ASN A 78 -3.02 6.86 13.56
CA ASN A 78 -3.98 6.03 14.29
C ASN A 78 -5.44 6.29 13.85
N ASP A 79 -5.67 7.28 12.99
CA ASP A 79 -7.01 7.78 12.63
C ASP A 79 -7.24 7.79 11.11
N MET A 80 -6.48 6.99 10.35
CA MET A 80 -6.66 6.88 8.91
C MET A 80 -7.65 5.78 8.54
N SER A 81 -8.57 6.13 7.65
CA SER A 81 -9.41 5.15 6.97
C SER A 81 -8.58 4.26 6.06
N ILE A 82 -8.89 2.97 6.06
CA ILE A 82 -8.32 2.02 5.11
C ILE A 82 -9.16 2.06 3.85
N PRO A 83 -8.58 2.35 2.67
CA PRO A 83 -9.35 2.46 1.44
C PRO A 83 -9.86 1.10 0.97
N VAL A 84 -10.91 1.11 0.15
CA VAL A 84 -11.30 -0.02 -0.70
C VAL A 84 -10.78 0.23 -2.11
N VAL A 85 -10.23 -0.78 -2.75
CA VAL A 85 -9.66 -0.68 -4.09
C VAL A 85 -10.41 -1.62 -5.03
N TYR A 86 -10.98 -1.08 -6.09
CA TYR A 86 -11.60 -1.83 -7.18
C TYR A 86 -10.72 -1.78 -8.44
N GLY A 87 -10.74 -2.87 -9.21
CA GLY A 87 -9.94 -2.99 -10.42
C GLY A 87 -8.43 -3.05 -10.15
N ILE A 88 -7.60 -2.49 -11.01
CA ILE A 88 -6.15 -2.52 -10.92
C ILE A 88 -5.63 -1.13 -10.55
N ARG A 89 -4.94 -1.01 -9.40
CA ARG A 89 -4.40 0.28 -8.95
C ARG A 89 -3.03 0.15 -8.26
N LYS A 90 -2.20 1.17 -8.45
CA LYS A 90 -0.98 1.37 -7.64
C LYS A 90 -1.37 2.14 -6.37
N VAL A 91 -1.08 1.57 -5.20
CA VAL A 91 -1.43 2.13 -3.89
C VAL A 91 -0.22 2.18 -2.96
N GLY A 92 -0.18 3.15 -2.06
CA GLY A 92 0.86 3.29 -1.05
C GLY A 92 0.56 2.45 0.18
N GLY A 93 -0.54 2.61 0.84
CA GLY A 93 -0.91 1.89 2.06
C GLY A 93 -0.53 2.58 3.37
N THR A 94 -1.11 2.06 4.44
CA THR A 94 -0.95 2.55 5.81
C THR A 94 0.04 1.68 6.57
N ARG A 95 1.08 2.27 7.15
CA ARG A 95 2.02 1.57 8.04
C ARG A 95 1.34 1.30 9.37
N VAL A 96 1.12 0.03 9.67
CA VAL A 96 0.50 -0.42 10.93
C VAL A 96 1.52 -1.02 11.88
N PHE A 97 2.70 -1.37 11.38
CA PHE A 97 3.79 -1.94 12.16
C PHE A 97 5.14 -1.49 11.60
N VAL A 98 6.02 -1.05 12.49
CA VAL A 98 7.41 -0.70 12.17
C VAL A 98 8.28 -1.04 13.38
N GLU A 99 9.25 -1.92 13.21
CA GLU A 99 10.19 -2.32 14.25
C GLU A 99 11.55 -2.64 13.65
N THR A 100 12.60 -2.50 14.44
CA THR A 100 13.97 -2.84 14.04
C THR A 100 14.52 -4.00 14.87
N SER A 101 15.39 -4.81 14.28
CA SER A 101 16.08 -5.88 15.01
C SER A 101 17.46 -6.20 14.42
N GLY A 102 18.13 -7.20 15.00
CA GLY A 102 19.50 -7.58 14.62
C GLY A 102 20.57 -6.82 15.38
N THR A 103 21.83 -7.17 15.12
CA THR A 103 22.97 -6.44 15.71
C THR A 103 22.98 -5.02 15.15
N ASP A 104 23.06 -4.03 16.04
CA ASP A 104 22.96 -2.61 15.67
C ASP A 104 21.65 -2.26 14.93
N ASN A 105 20.58 -3.08 15.12
CA ASN A 105 19.28 -2.95 14.45
C ASN A 105 19.41 -2.88 12.92
N GLU A 106 20.23 -3.70 12.33
CA GLU A 106 20.47 -3.72 10.87
C GLU A 106 19.25 -4.06 10.03
N PHE A 107 18.20 -4.65 10.63
CA PHE A 107 16.96 -5.00 9.95
C PHE A 107 15.82 -4.07 10.35
N LEU A 108 15.05 -3.64 9.35
CA LEU A 108 13.80 -2.92 9.50
C LEU A 108 12.65 -3.83 9.07
N TYR A 109 11.62 -3.93 9.90
CA TYR A 109 10.40 -4.66 9.62
C TYR A 109 9.24 -3.70 9.48
N ILE A 110 8.45 -3.85 8.43
CA ILE A 110 7.29 -3.00 8.14
C ILE A 110 6.09 -3.89 7.84
N GLY A 111 4.95 -3.62 8.49
CA GLY A 111 3.64 -4.08 8.10
C GLY A 111 2.87 -2.94 7.45
N LEU A 112 2.46 -3.10 6.19
CA LEU A 112 1.82 -2.08 5.38
C LEU A 112 0.47 -2.57 4.87
N VAL A 113 -0.64 -2.05 5.39
CA VAL A 113 -2.00 -2.35 4.94
C VAL A 113 -2.28 -1.58 3.66
N LEU A 114 -2.68 -2.28 2.61
CA LEU A 114 -2.94 -1.74 1.28
C LEU A 114 -4.40 -1.30 1.11
N CYS A 115 -5.33 -2.18 1.46
CA CYS A 115 -6.76 -1.92 1.33
C CYS A 115 -7.61 -2.87 2.18
N GLU A 116 -8.89 -2.54 2.29
CA GLU A 116 -9.90 -3.38 2.93
C GLU A 116 -10.48 -4.40 1.95
N GLY A 117 -10.75 -5.59 2.48
CA GLY A 117 -11.32 -6.74 1.76
C GLY A 117 -10.26 -7.67 1.18
N GLU A 118 -10.73 -8.83 0.73
CA GLU A 118 -9.89 -9.80 0.04
C GLU A 118 -9.60 -9.33 -1.38
N ILE A 119 -8.31 -9.25 -1.73
CA ILE A 119 -7.84 -8.88 -3.08
C ILE A 119 -7.52 -10.11 -3.93
N GLU A 120 -7.42 -9.93 -5.23
CA GLU A 120 -7.00 -11.02 -6.13
C GLU A 120 -5.50 -11.26 -6.10
N SER A 121 -4.69 -10.20 -6.20
CA SER A 121 -3.23 -10.32 -6.24
C SER A 121 -2.51 -9.01 -5.90
N VAL A 122 -1.23 -9.17 -5.54
CA VAL A 122 -0.23 -8.11 -5.60
C VAL A 122 0.67 -8.44 -6.80
N ASP A 123 0.62 -7.61 -7.83
CA ASP A 123 1.35 -7.88 -9.07
C ASP A 123 2.77 -7.35 -9.04
N LYS A 124 2.98 -6.13 -8.48
CA LYS A 124 4.27 -5.47 -8.40
C LYS A 124 4.42 -4.69 -7.09
N ILE A 125 5.65 -4.59 -6.61
CA ILE A 125 5.99 -3.74 -5.47
C ILE A 125 7.13 -2.81 -5.90
N TYR A 126 7.01 -1.55 -5.50
CA TYR A 126 8.00 -0.51 -5.78
C TYR A 126 8.54 0.05 -4.45
N VAL A 127 9.83 0.30 -4.41
CA VAL A 127 10.52 0.94 -3.30
C VAL A 127 11.18 2.21 -3.84
N ASP A 128 10.79 3.38 -3.34
CA ASP A 128 11.19 4.69 -3.86
C ASP A 128 11.00 4.79 -5.40
N ASP A 129 9.80 4.37 -5.86
CA ASP A 129 9.38 4.30 -7.26
C ASP A 129 10.21 3.37 -8.17
N LYS A 130 11.14 2.60 -7.61
CA LYS A 130 11.87 1.55 -8.33
C LYS A 130 11.13 0.23 -8.19
N GLU A 131 10.79 -0.41 -9.29
CA GLU A 131 10.21 -1.75 -9.30
C GLU A 131 11.21 -2.75 -8.73
N VAL A 132 10.76 -3.61 -7.81
CA VAL A 132 11.58 -4.67 -7.23
C VAL A 132 11.37 -5.95 -8.01
N THR A 133 12.45 -6.56 -8.46
CA THR A 133 12.43 -7.89 -9.09
C THR A 133 12.53 -8.97 -8.03
N TRP A 134 11.53 -9.85 -7.97
CA TRP A 134 11.43 -10.91 -6.97
C TRP A 134 11.93 -12.25 -7.50
N SER A 135 12.40 -13.12 -6.61
CA SER A 135 12.84 -14.49 -6.90
C SER A 135 11.72 -15.45 -7.35
N GLY A 136 10.57 -14.94 -7.71
CA GLY A 136 9.40 -15.63 -8.22
C GLY A 136 8.16 -14.77 -8.08
N ALA A 137 7.02 -15.24 -8.63
CA ALA A 137 5.77 -14.50 -8.58
C ALA A 137 5.32 -14.25 -7.13
N LEU A 138 4.83 -13.04 -6.86
CA LEU A 138 4.21 -12.71 -5.57
C LEU A 138 2.94 -13.57 -5.40
N ALA A 139 2.76 -14.12 -4.23
CA ALA A 139 1.61 -14.98 -3.92
C ALA A 139 1.24 -14.82 -2.44
N ASP A 140 -0.02 -15.15 -2.12
CA ASP A 140 -0.53 -15.08 -0.75
C ASP A 140 0.31 -15.92 0.20
N ASP A 141 0.62 -15.35 1.36
CA ASP A 141 1.43 -15.93 2.45
C ASP A 141 2.74 -16.60 2.02
N THR A 142 3.30 -16.18 0.89
CA THR A 142 4.52 -16.76 0.34
C THR A 142 5.70 -15.80 0.47
N LEU A 143 6.78 -16.25 1.12
CA LEU A 143 8.00 -15.46 1.24
C LEU A 143 8.68 -15.32 -0.12
N ARG A 144 9.03 -14.08 -0.49
CA ARG A 144 9.89 -13.76 -1.63
C ARG A 144 11.03 -12.88 -1.18
N THR A 145 12.17 -13.08 -1.82
CA THR A 145 13.36 -12.25 -1.66
C THR A 145 13.66 -11.56 -2.99
N VAL A 146 14.43 -10.51 -2.95
CA VAL A 146 14.87 -9.85 -4.18
C VAL A 146 15.70 -10.82 -5.02
N ASP A 147 15.41 -10.87 -6.32
CA ASP A 147 16.16 -11.68 -7.29
C ASP A 147 17.57 -11.13 -7.50
N SER A 148 18.50 -12.03 -7.81
CA SER A 148 19.90 -11.69 -8.05
C SER A 148 20.12 -10.78 -9.26
N SER A 149 19.16 -10.70 -10.15
CA SER A 149 19.20 -9.78 -11.31
C SER A 149 18.78 -8.34 -10.98
N ASP A 150 18.22 -8.09 -9.77
CA ASP A 150 17.83 -6.75 -9.35
C ASP A 150 19.06 -5.88 -9.01
N GLY A 151 19.35 -4.92 -9.86
CA GLY A 151 20.51 -4.03 -9.69
C GLY A 151 20.37 -3.01 -8.56
N ASN A 152 19.15 -2.80 -7.99
CA ASN A 152 18.89 -1.81 -6.95
C ASN A 152 18.98 -2.40 -5.54
N PHE A 153 18.35 -3.56 -5.32
CA PHE A 153 18.12 -4.13 -3.99
C PHE A 153 18.76 -5.50 -3.78
N TYR A 154 19.57 -5.99 -4.74
CA TYR A 154 20.47 -7.13 -4.57
C TYR A 154 21.90 -6.61 -4.54
N LYS A 155 22.57 -6.65 -3.39
CA LYS A 155 23.91 -6.09 -3.17
C LYS A 155 24.77 -7.07 -2.38
N ASP A 156 26.06 -7.07 -2.64
CA ASP A 156 27.03 -7.91 -1.92
C ASP A 156 26.63 -9.41 -1.91
N SER A 157 26.09 -9.89 -3.04
CA SER A 157 25.59 -11.25 -3.21
C SER A 157 24.44 -11.61 -2.25
N ALA A 158 23.69 -10.63 -1.77
CA ALA A 158 22.58 -10.82 -0.86
C ALA A 158 21.34 -9.98 -1.24
N SER A 159 20.16 -10.54 -0.99
CA SER A 159 18.89 -9.82 -1.05
C SER A 159 18.79 -8.86 0.12
N LEU A 160 18.47 -7.59 -0.17
CA LEU A 160 18.26 -6.58 0.87
C LEU A 160 16.80 -6.52 1.36
N ILE A 161 15.85 -7.09 0.61
CA ILE A 161 14.44 -7.05 0.96
C ILE A 161 13.84 -8.44 0.86
N SER A 162 13.08 -8.81 1.89
CA SER A 162 12.18 -9.97 1.88
C SER A 162 10.75 -9.48 2.07
N VAL A 163 9.79 -10.11 1.39
CA VAL A 163 8.38 -9.73 1.43
C VAL A 163 7.48 -10.95 1.59
N LYS A 164 6.37 -10.79 2.29
CA LYS A 164 5.19 -11.66 2.23
C LYS A 164 3.97 -10.82 1.94
N CYS A 165 3.15 -11.25 0.99
CA CYS A 165 1.86 -10.65 0.69
C CYS A 165 0.75 -11.41 1.40
N HIS A 166 -0.24 -10.70 1.91
CA HIS A 166 -1.42 -11.26 2.56
C HIS A 166 -2.64 -10.64 1.91
N TYR A 167 -3.48 -11.47 1.32
CA TYR A 167 -4.55 -11.01 0.42
C TYR A 167 -5.84 -10.62 1.14
N GLY A 168 -5.88 -10.65 2.47
CA GLY A 168 -7.04 -10.17 3.24
C GLY A 168 -8.15 -11.18 3.43
N THR A 169 -7.85 -12.48 3.39
CA THR A 169 -8.85 -13.53 3.62
C THR A 169 -9.35 -13.54 5.08
N ASP A 170 -10.57 -14.01 5.31
CA ASP A 170 -11.14 -14.16 6.66
C ASP A 170 -10.39 -15.22 7.49
N ALA A 171 -9.76 -16.19 6.84
CA ALA A 171 -8.97 -17.23 7.48
C ALA A 171 -7.49 -16.86 7.67
N GLN A 172 -7.10 -15.63 7.28
CA GLN A 172 -5.72 -15.17 7.30
C GLN A 172 -5.02 -15.43 8.63
N ALA A 173 -3.85 -16.03 8.56
CA ALA A 173 -3.02 -16.36 9.71
C ALA A 173 -2.11 -15.17 10.10
N GLN A 174 -1.40 -15.33 11.21
CA GLN A 174 -0.32 -14.43 11.58
C GLN A 174 0.82 -14.52 10.54
N CYS A 175 1.35 -13.37 10.11
CA CYS A 175 2.56 -13.35 9.29
C CYS A 175 3.76 -13.85 10.09
N ASP A 176 4.41 -14.91 9.66
CA ASP A 176 5.59 -15.49 10.30
C ASP A 176 6.84 -14.60 10.13
N LEU A 177 6.94 -13.84 9.02
CA LEU A 177 8.03 -12.90 8.78
C LEU A 177 8.10 -11.83 9.87
N LEU A 178 6.94 -11.23 10.25
CA LEU A 178 6.84 -10.30 11.37
C LEU A 178 6.80 -11.02 12.72
N GLY A 179 6.29 -12.24 12.75
CA GLY A 179 6.20 -13.10 13.94
C GLY A 179 7.56 -13.53 14.49
N THR A 180 8.67 -13.24 13.81
CA THR A 180 10.01 -13.33 14.36
C THR A 180 10.28 -12.31 15.47
N LEU A 181 9.44 -11.27 15.57
CA LEU A 181 9.49 -10.22 16.57
C LEU A 181 8.44 -10.49 17.66
N SER A 182 8.81 -10.28 18.92
CA SER A 182 7.93 -10.56 20.07
C SER A 182 6.69 -9.66 20.14
N SER A 183 6.76 -8.48 19.52
CA SER A 183 5.67 -7.51 19.43
C SER A 183 4.57 -7.91 18.43
N TRP A 184 4.86 -8.79 17.45
CA TRP A 184 3.89 -9.31 16.50
C TRP A 184 3.44 -10.72 16.89
N THR A 185 2.31 -10.80 17.57
CA THR A 185 1.80 -12.04 18.15
C THR A 185 0.74 -12.71 17.28
N SER A 186 0.30 -13.92 17.66
CA SER A 186 -0.78 -14.65 16.96
C SER A 186 -2.13 -13.90 16.89
N ASN A 187 -2.28 -12.80 17.62
CA ASN A 187 -3.46 -11.94 17.55
C ASN A 187 -3.39 -10.94 16.38
N HIS A 188 -2.21 -10.68 15.84
CA HIS A 188 -1.99 -9.75 14.71
C HIS A 188 -2.18 -10.48 13.38
N ARG A 189 -3.42 -10.69 12.98
CA ARG A 189 -3.78 -11.42 11.77
C ARG A 189 -4.26 -10.53 10.63
N LEU A 190 -4.73 -9.33 10.94
CA LEU A 190 -5.28 -8.35 9.98
C LEU A 190 -6.31 -8.96 9.01
N ARG A 191 -7.19 -9.83 9.51
CA ARG A 191 -8.23 -10.51 8.71
C ARG A 191 -9.13 -9.50 8.03
N GLY A 192 -9.49 -9.74 6.78
CA GLY A 192 -10.27 -8.81 5.97
C GLY A 192 -9.50 -7.58 5.49
N LEU A 193 -8.17 -7.54 5.73
CA LEU A 193 -7.29 -6.47 5.25
C LEU A 193 -6.16 -7.05 4.42
N ALA A 194 -6.02 -6.59 3.19
CA ALA A 194 -4.86 -6.93 2.37
C ALA A 194 -3.64 -6.11 2.83
N TYR A 195 -2.53 -6.77 3.09
CA TYR A 195 -1.31 -6.11 3.53
C TYR A 195 -0.05 -6.80 3.02
N ILE A 196 1.05 -6.09 3.06
CA ILE A 196 2.38 -6.64 2.80
C ILE A 196 3.26 -6.48 4.03
N SER A 197 4.09 -7.48 4.27
CA SER A 197 5.08 -7.51 5.33
C SER A 197 6.46 -7.48 4.70
N LEU A 198 7.30 -6.56 5.12
CA LEU A 198 8.65 -6.42 4.59
C LEU A 198 9.67 -6.56 5.70
N LYS A 199 10.77 -7.25 5.39
CA LYS A 199 12.01 -7.21 6.16
C LYS A 199 13.09 -6.63 5.26
N MET A 200 13.70 -5.54 5.69
CA MET A 200 14.70 -4.81 4.91
C MET A 200 16.02 -4.77 5.67
N LYS A 201 17.10 -5.16 5.01
CA LYS A 201 18.45 -5.03 5.56
C LYS A 201 19.02 -3.67 5.18
N TRP A 202 19.51 -2.93 6.17
CA TRP A 202 20.14 -1.64 5.90
C TRP A 202 21.35 -1.75 4.95
N ASN A 203 21.33 -0.95 3.91
CA ASN A 203 22.46 -0.76 3.00
C ASN A 203 22.43 0.68 2.51
N GLN A 204 23.53 1.42 2.72
CA GLN A 204 23.57 2.86 2.41
C GLN A 204 23.56 3.17 0.90
N ASP A 205 23.92 2.21 0.04
CA ASP A 205 23.91 2.38 -1.40
C ASP A 205 22.51 2.12 -2.00
N ALA A 206 21.65 1.41 -1.26
CA ALA A 206 20.29 1.11 -1.67
C ALA A 206 19.26 2.07 -1.04
N PHE A 207 19.48 2.50 0.21
CA PHE A 207 18.50 3.29 0.98
C PHE A 207 19.14 4.59 1.51
N SER A 208 18.59 5.73 1.12
CA SER A 208 19.01 7.05 1.62
C SER A 208 18.17 7.53 2.79
N SER A 209 16.97 6.97 2.97
CA SER A 209 15.97 7.32 3.99
C SER A 209 15.02 6.14 4.24
N LEU A 210 14.04 6.33 5.12
CA LEU A 210 12.91 5.39 5.22
C LEU A 210 12.16 5.38 3.87
N PRO A 211 12.14 4.24 3.15
CA PRO A 211 11.65 4.22 1.79
C PRO A 211 10.13 4.36 1.72
N THR A 212 9.65 4.94 0.63
CA THR A 212 8.24 4.90 0.24
C THR A 212 7.97 3.60 -0.51
N ILE A 213 6.98 2.85 -0.03
CA ILE A 213 6.63 1.55 -0.60
C ILE A 213 5.25 1.66 -1.25
N THR A 214 5.17 1.27 -2.51
CA THR A 214 3.89 1.22 -3.25
C THR A 214 3.73 -0.14 -3.90
N ALA A 215 2.48 -0.59 -4.03
CA ALA A 215 2.15 -1.86 -4.66
C ALA A 215 1.11 -1.66 -5.78
N LEU A 216 1.30 -2.34 -6.89
CA LEU A 216 0.28 -2.50 -7.93
C LEU A 216 -0.53 -3.74 -7.56
N ILE A 217 -1.82 -3.56 -7.33
CA ILE A 217 -2.71 -4.64 -6.89
C ILE A 217 -3.88 -4.80 -7.86
N LYS A 218 -4.35 -6.04 -8.00
CA LYS A 218 -5.70 -6.34 -8.44
C LYS A 218 -6.59 -6.33 -7.21
N GLY A 219 -7.47 -5.34 -7.16
CA GLY A 219 -8.19 -4.95 -5.96
C GLY A 219 -9.17 -5.98 -5.45
N LYS A 220 -10.12 -5.49 -4.66
CA LYS A 220 -11.10 -6.31 -3.95
C LYS A 220 -11.87 -7.24 -4.88
N LYS A 221 -11.99 -8.51 -4.47
CA LYS A 221 -12.91 -9.47 -5.08
C LYS A 221 -14.35 -9.05 -4.81
N VAL A 222 -15.17 -9.05 -5.83
CA VAL A 222 -16.60 -8.70 -5.76
C VAL A 222 -17.46 -9.87 -6.22
N VAL A 223 -18.70 -9.91 -5.75
CA VAL A 223 -19.67 -10.92 -6.15
C VAL A 223 -20.42 -10.42 -7.38
N ALA A 224 -20.27 -11.13 -8.50
CA ALA A 224 -21.10 -10.96 -9.68
C ALA A 224 -22.36 -11.83 -9.58
N TYR A 225 -23.37 -11.52 -10.41
CA TYR A 225 -24.58 -12.31 -10.51
C TYR A 225 -24.81 -12.73 -11.96
N ASP A 226 -25.34 -13.93 -12.15
CA ASP A 226 -25.71 -14.41 -13.50
C ASP A 226 -27.08 -13.91 -13.94
N GLY A 227 -27.47 -14.26 -15.18
CA GLY A 227 -28.75 -13.86 -15.76
C GLY A 227 -30.01 -14.41 -15.02
N SER A 228 -29.81 -15.34 -14.09
CA SER A 228 -30.87 -15.87 -13.22
C SER A 228 -30.82 -15.27 -11.81
N SER A 229 -30.04 -14.20 -11.62
CA SER A 229 -29.81 -13.53 -10.31
C SER A 229 -29.17 -14.44 -9.26
N VAL A 230 -28.37 -15.43 -9.68
CA VAL A 230 -27.62 -16.30 -8.77
C VAL A 230 -26.24 -15.69 -8.54
N ALA A 231 -25.89 -15.50 -7.25
CA ALA A 231 -24.58 -15.01 -6.85
C ALA A 231 -23.47 -15.98 -7.25
N GLN A 232 -22.43 -15.46 -7.87
CA GLN A 232 -21.24 -16.20 -8.24
C GLN A 232 -20.18 -16.14 -7.12
N THR A 233 -19.16 -16.97 -7.18
CA THR A 233 -18.02 -16.86 -6.26
C THR A 233 -17.34 -15.51 -6.44
N ALA A 234 -16.99 -14.85 -5.35
CA ALA A 234 -16.29 -13.57 -5.39
C ALA A 234 -14.96 -13.71 -6.16
N ALA A 235 -14.75 -12.84 -7.12
CA ALA A 235 -13.58 -12.80 -7.98
C ALA A 235 -13.18 -11.36 -8.30
N HIS A 236 -11.97 -11.19 -8.85
CA HIS A 236 -11.57 -9.90 -9.38
C HIS A 236 -12.53 -9.45 -10.49
N SER A 237 -12.94 -8.20 -10.42
CA SER A 237 -13.70 -7.56 -11.48
C SER A 237 -13.40 -6.06 -11.48
N ASP A 238 -13.19 -5.53 -12.64
CA ASP A 238 -13.13 -4.10 -12.97
C ASP A 238 -14.42 -3.61 -13.61
N ASN A 239 -15.44 -4.47 -13.71
CA ASN A 239 -16.75 -4.08 -14.22
C ASN A 239 -17.45 -3.11 -13.26
N PRO A 240 -17.80 -1.88 -13.70
CA PRO A 240 -18.39 -0.85 -12.85
C PRO A 240 -19.70 -1.26 -12.18
N ALA A 241 -20.52 -2.10 -12.81
CA ALA A 241 -21.79 -2.54 -12.23
C ALA A 241 -21.56 -3.39 -10.99
N TRP A 242 -20.64 -4.35 -11.02
CA TRP A 242 -20.35 -5.21 -9.88
C TRP A 242 -19.60 -4.46 -8.76
N CYS A 243 -18.69 -3.56 -9.11
CA CYS A 243 -18.02 -2.69 -8.14
C CYS A 243 -19.03 -1.79 -7.41
N LEU A 244 -19.99 -1.20 -8.14
CA LEU A 244 -21.06 -0.39 -7.56
C LEU A 244 -21.98 -1.24 -6.68
N LEU A 245 -22.33 -2.46 -7.10
CA LEU A 245 -23.18 -3.35 -6.32
C LEU A 245 -22.54 -3.69 -4.97
N ASP A 246 -21.24 -4.05 -4.96
CA ASP A 246 -20.49 -4.28 -3.72
C ASP A 246 -20.53 -3.05 -2.82
N TYR A 247 -20.27 -1.85 -3.35
CA TYR A 247 -20.34 -0.62 -2.56
C TYR A 247 -21.74 -0.35 -2.00
N LEU A 248 -22.79 -0.57 -2.78
CA LEU A 248 -24.17 -0.33 -2.32
C LEU A 248 -24.60 -1.28 -1.21
N THR A 249 -24.15 -2.54 -1.27
CA THR A 249 -24.58 -3.59 -0.32
C THR A 249 -23.70 -3.68 0.92
N ASN A 250 -22.46 -3.22 0.87
CA ASN A 250 -21.54 -3.31 2.00
C ASN A 250 -21.96 -2.39 3.15
N GLU A 251 -22.12 -2.98 4.36
CA GLU A 251 -22.54 -2.25 5.56
C GLU A 251 -21.43 -1.40 6.18
N ARG A 252 -20.17 -1.82 6.02
CA ARG A 252 -19.02 -1.19 6.68
C ARG A 252 -18.59 0.09 5.99
N TYR A 253 -18.26 0.03 4.69
CA TYR A 253 -17.74 1.16 3.92
C TYR A 253 -18.71 1.70 2.88
N GLY A 254 -19.78 0.98 2.60
CA GLY A 254 -20.78 1.32 1.59
C GLY A 254 -22.08 1.87 2.17
N LYS A 255 -23.17 1.61 1.48
CA LYS A 255 -24.50 2.11 1.85
C LYS A 255 -25.32 1.12 2.69
N GLY A 256 -24.91 -0.15 2.78
CA GLY A 256 -25.61 -1.18 3.54
C GLY A 256 -27.02 -1.48 3.03
N ILE A 257 -27.27 -1.31 1.74
CA ILE A 257 -28.57 -1.60 1.15
C ILE A 257 -28.75 -3.11 1.08
N PRO A 258 -29.79 -3.69 1.70
CA PRO A 258 -30.04 -5.11 1.60
C PRO A 258 -30.19 -5.54 0.14
N ILE A 259 -29.57 -6.66 -0.23
CA ILE A 259 -29.60 -7.18 -1.61
C ILE A 259 -31.01 -7.40 -2.13
N ALA A 260 -31.97 -7.72 -1.24
CA ALA A 260 -33.38 -7.88 -1.60
C ALA A 260 -34.05 -6.59 -2.09
N ASN A 261 -33.46 -5.44 -1.85
CA ASN A 261 -33.94 -4.13 -2.28
C ASN A 261 -33.28 -3.66 -3.58
N ILE A 262 -32.44 -4.50 -4.20
CA ILE A 262 -31.68 -4.17 -5.42
C ILE A 262 -32.24 -5.01 -6.58
N ASP A 263 -32.44 -4.34 -7.71
CA ASP A 263 -32.83 -4.98 -8.98
C ASP A 263 -31.61 -5.61 -9.64
N ILE A 264 -31.27 -6.84 -9.26
CA ILE A 264 -30.13 -7.59 -9.81
C ILE A 264 -30.19 -7.76 -11.33
N PRO A 265 -31.34 -8.06 -11.97
CA PRO A 265 -31.43 -8.12 -13.43
C PRO A 265 -30.96 -6.85 -14.14
N SER A 266 -31.25 -5.67 -13.58
CA SER A 266 -30.75 -4.41 -14.12
C SER A 266 -29.22 -4.29 -14.02
N PHE A 267 -28.63 -4.74 -12.90
CA PHE A 267 -27.15 -4.80 -12.74
C PHE A 267 -26.51 -5.77 -13.73
N TYR A 268 -27.11 -6.94 -13.93
CA TYR A 268 -26.65 -7.92 -14.93
C TYR A 268 -26.69 -7.33 -16.35
N THR A 269 -27.79 -6.65 -16.69
CA THR A 269 -27.90 -5.99 -18.00
C THR A 269 -26.84 -4.89 -18.17
N ALA A 270 -26.63 -4.06 -17.12
CA ALA A 270 -25.64 -3.01 -17.12
C ALA A 270 -24.20 -3.57 -17.22
N SER A 271 -23.92 -4.69 -16.53
CA SER A 271 -22.60 -5.31 -16.62
C SER A 271 -22.28 -5.78 -18.05
N GLY A 272 -23.25 -6.35 -18.74
CA GLY A 272 -23.06 -6.74 -20.14
C GLY A 272 -22.81 -5.57 -21.08
N VAL A 273 -23.33 -4.37 -20.77
CA VAL A 273 -22.97 -3.15 -21.52
C VAL A 273 -21.54 -2.72 -21.22
N CYS A 274 -21.10 -2.79 -19.95
CA CYS A 274 -19.74 -2.42 -19.56
C CYS A 274 -18.70 -3.34 -20.22
N ASP A 275 -18.95 -4.64 -20.26
CA ASP A 275 -18.08 -5.66 -20.86
C ASP A 275 -18.22 -5.74 -22.41
N THR A 276 -18.85 -4.76 -23.05
CA THR A 276 -18.92 -4.74 -24.51
C THR A 276 -17.54 -4.39 -25.07
N ASP A 277 -17.04 -5.27 -25.90
CA ASP A 277 -15.77 -5.08 -26.61
C ASP A 277 -15.82 -3.91 -27.59
N VAL A 278 -14.86 -3.02 -27.50
CA VAL A 278 -14.61 -1.99 -28.50
C VAL A 278 -13.18 -2.07 -29.01
N THR A 279 -13.01 -1.90 -30.31
CA THR A 279 -11.68 -1.86 -30.91
C THR A 279 -11.10 -0.46 -30.76
N ALA A 280 -10.11 -0.34 -29.86
CA ALA A 280 -9.35 0.90 -29.69
C ALA A 280 -8.36 1.12 -30.85
N TYR A 281 -7.81 2.32 -30.90
CA TYR A 281 -6.76 2.67 -31.87
C TYR A 281 -5.57 1.69 -31.74
N GLY A 282 -5.17 1.08 -32.87
CA GLY A 282 -4.10 0.07 -32.89
C GLY A 282 -4.58 -1.38 -32.80
N ALA A 283 -5.88 -1.66 -33.02
CA ALA A 283 -6.50 -2.99 -33.03
C ALA A 283 -6.46 -3.74 -31.67
N THR A 284 -6.31 -3.02 -30.56
CA THR A 284 -6.46 -3.59 -29.23
C THR A 284 -7.93 -3.59 -28.84
N THR A 285 -8.45 -4.75 -28.41
CA THR A 285 -9.80 -4.87 -27.86
C THR A 285 -9.78 -4.48 -26.40
N ILE A 286 -10.67 -3.59 -25.98
CA ILE A 286 -10.87 -3.14 -24.60
C ILE A 286 -12.36 -3.11 -24.28
N ASP A 287 -12.71 -3.22 -23.01
CA ASP A 287 -14.07 -3.03 -22.54
C ASP A 287 -14.50 -1.57 -22.66
N VAL A 288 -15.80 -1.32 -22.85
CA VAL A 288 -16.35 0.04 -22.95
C VAL A 288 -16.13 0.81 -21.68
N LEU A 289 -16.27 0.17 -20.53
CA LEU A 289 -16.15 0.80 -19.20
C LEU A 289 -15.45 -0.11 -18.22
N ASP A 290 -14.35 0.39 -17.62
CA ASP A 290 -13.61 -0.24 -16.52
C ASP A 290 -13.68 0.61 -15.26
N CYS A 291 -13.78 -0.05 -14.10
CA CYS A 291 -13.71 0.57 -12.79
C CYS A 291 -12.36 0.30 -12.12
N ASN A 292 -11.45 1.25 -12.21
CA ASN A 292 -10.17 1.22 -11.52
C ASN A 292 -10.14 2.34 -10.48
N ALA A 293 -10.68 2.11 -9.29
CA ALA A 293 -10.96 3.15 -8.30
C ALA A 293 -10.38 2.84 -6.91
N VAL A 294 -10.01 3.90 -6.19
CA VAL A 294 -9.68 3.86 -4.76
C VAL A 294 -10.76 4.65 -4.02
N ILE A 295 -11.51 3.98 -3.16
CA ILE A 295 -12.60 4.57 -2.39
C ILE A 295 -12.10 4.89 -0.99
N ASP A 296 -12.15 6.16 -0.61
CA ASP A 296 -11.89 6.59 0.75
C ASP A 296 -13.09 6.27 1.65
N THR A 297 -12.91 5.38 2.60
CA THR A 297 -13.97 4.91 3.49
C THR A 297 -14.29 5.89 4.63
N SER A 298 -13.54 6.99 4.77
CA SER A 298 -13.83 8.05 5.75
C SER A 298 -15.06 8.88 5.37
N ARG A 299 -15.44 8.86 4.10
CA ARG A 299 -16.55 9.64 3.54
C ARG A 299 -17.70 8.68 3.18
N LYS A 300 -18.72 8.62 4.04
CA LYS A 300 -19.95 7.85 3.78
C LYS A 300 -21.03 8.71 3.14
#